data_fa9d348b60b8d5a6f25d967f795b056e
#
_entry.id   fa9d348b60b8d5a6f25d967f795b056e
#
_cell.length_a   1.000
_cell.length_b   1.000
_cell.length_c   1.000
_cell.angle_alpha   90.00
_cell.angle_beta   90.00
_cell.angle_gamma   90.00
#
_symmetry.space_group_name_H-M   'P 1'
#
loop_
_entity.id
_entity.type
_entity.pdbx_description
1 polymer ?
#
loop_
_entity_poly.entity_id
_entity_poly.type
_entity_poly.pdbx_seq_one_letter_code
_entity_poly.pdbx_strand_id
1 'polypeptide(L)'
;DLIIDLGVQSTSAPGDSDTLPADACLVFRLSRADRVPKKLRDLLLNPSHTFVGIWNSADREKLKNSMHALEMKRDLEDLRLHLTGDGGAGNLAEAKVDEIIRARTGFQVEQKRELRDSNWNNDSLSLEQIRYAGVDAYCEFVIGIRIGKDNMTA
;
A
#
# COMPACT_ATOMS: atom_id res chain seq x y z
N ASP A 1 -14.06 6.92 1.90
CA ASP A 1 -12.89 7.79 2.07
C ASP A 1 -11.69 7.15 1.41
N LEU A 2 -10.85 7.93 0.75
CA LEU A 2 -9.61 7.43 0.16
C LEU A 2 -8.48 7.61 1.17
N ILE A 3 -7.92 6.51 1.61
CA ILE A 3 -6.75 6.48 2.47
C ILE A 3 -5.57 6.08 1.61
N ILE A 4 -4.49 6.84 1.70
CA ILE A 4 -3.23 6.50 1.05
C ILE A 4 -2.36 5.84 2.11
N ASP A 5 -2.16 4.56 1.96
CA ASP A 5 -1.24 3.78 2.77
C ASP A 5 0.07 3.63 2.01
N LEU A 6 1.14 4.10 2.60
CA LEU A 6 2.47 4.04 2.01
C LEU A 6 3.42 3.32 2.95
N GLY A 7 3.85 2.14 2.57
CA GLY A 7 5.04 1.53 3.15
C GLY A 7 6.27 2.19 2.55
N VAL A 8 7.08 2.83 3.38
CA VAL A 8 8.30 3.52 2.91
C VAL A 8 9.53 2.80 3.46
N GLN A 9 10.38 2.31 2.57
CA GLN A 9 11.72 1.88 2.95
C GLN A 9 12.67 3.07 2.82
N SER A 10 13.23 3.52 3.94
CA SER A 10 14.32 4.49 3.93
C SER A 10 15.64 3.80 3.64
N THR A 11 16.34 4.24 2.60
CA THR A 11 17.73 3.83 2.30
C THR A 11 18.75 4.78 2.92
N SER A 12 18.31 5.69 3.80
CA SER A 12 19.17 6.71 4.40
C SER A 12 20.06 6.12 5.49
N ALA A 13 21.28 6.66 5.59
CA ALA A 13 22.23 6.29 6.63
C ALA A 13 21.68 6.67 8.02
N PRO A 14 22.04 5.91 9.08
CA PRO A 14 21.61 6.21 10.44
C PRO A 14 22.21 7.55 10.89
N GLY A 15 21.32 8.54 11.15
CA GLY A 15 21.72 9.85 11.67
C GLY A 15 20.88 11.03 11.19
N ASP A 16 19.99 10.85 10.24
CA ASP A 16 19.11 11.93 9.78
C ASP A 16 17.80 11.91 10.58
N SER A 17 17.57 12.92 11.39
CA SER A 17 16.45 13.00 12.33
C SER A 17 15.07 13.16 11.67
N ASP A 18 15.05 13.39 10.36
CA ASP A 18 13.82 13.58 9.55
C ASP A 18 13.38 12.32 8.77
N THR A 19 14.06 11.19 8.96
CA THR A 19 13.72 9.95 8.26
C THR A 19 12.78 9.08 9.09
N LEU A 20 11.67 8.65 8.49
CA LEU A 20 10.82 7.61 9.09
C LEU A 20 11.63 6.31 9.25
N PRO A 21 11.36 5.52 10.31
CA PRO A 21 11.91 4.18 10.44
C PRO A 21 11.68 3.36 9.17
N ALA A 22 12.58 2.43 8.87
CA ALA A 22 12.51 1.61 7.65
C ALA A 22 11.23 0.76 7.53
N ASP A 23 10.49 0.62 8.62
CA ASP A 23 9.24 -0.13 8.77
C ASP A 23 8.04 0.78 9.10
N ALA A 24 8.18 2.09 8.87
CA ALA A 24 7.08 3.03 9.09
C ALA A 24 6.04 2.96 7.97
N CYS A 25 4.78 3.09 8.36
CA CYS A 25 3.66 3.23 7.44
C CYS A 25 2.99 4.59 7.65
N LEU A 26 2.68 5.28 6.57
CA LEU A 26 1.94 6.53 6.58
C LEU A 26 0.49 6.28 6.20
N VAL A 27 -0.43 6.56 7.10
CA VAL A 27 -1.86 6.60 6.83
C VAL A 27 -2.28 8.06 6.61
N PHE A 28 -2.53 8.46 5.36
CA PHE A 28 -2.90 9.82 5.01
C PHE A 28 -4.39 9.90 4.61
N ARG A 29 -5.16 10.68 5.35
CA ARG A 29 -6.60 10.83 5.14
C ARG A 29 -6.88 11.97 4.17
N LEU A 30 -7.04 11.62 2.90
CA LEU A 30 -7.17 12.60 1.82
C LEU A 30 -8.40 13.49 1.97
N SER A 31 -9.55 12.92 2.35
CA SER A 31 -10.82 13.64 2.51
C SER A 31 -10.85 14.59 3.71
N ARG A 32 -9.91 14.45 4.64
CA ARG A 32 -9.83 15.28 5.86
C ARG A 32 -8.70 16.29 5.84
N ALA A 33 -7.87 16.25 4.82
CA ALA A 33 -6.75 17.15 4.70
C ALA A 33 -7.17 18.46 4.03
N ASP A 34 -6.88 19.59 4.63
CA ASP A 34 -7.08 20.90 3.98
C ASP A 34 -6.17 21.06 2.76
N ARG A 35 -5.00 20.44 2.83
CA ARG A 35 -4.00 20.44 1.75
C ARG A 35 -3.16 19.16 1.77
N VAL A 36 -2.74 18.75 0.60
CA VAL A 36 -1.77 17.65 0.47
C VAL A 36 -0.35 18.21 0.50
N PRO A 37 0.53 17.68 1.35
CA PRO A 37 1.93 18.10 1.41
C PRO A 37 2.61 17.98 0.04
N LYS A 38 3.46 18.95 -0.29
CA LYS A 38 4.22 18.93 -1.55
C LYS A 38 5.04 17.64 -1.68
N LYS A 39 5.68 17.19 -0.60
CA LYS A 39 6.47 15.94 -0.58
C LYS A 39 5.64 14.71 -1.00
N LEU A 40 4.37 14.62 -0.62
CA LEU A 40 3.49 13.53 -1.03
C LEU A 40 3.15 13.63 -2.52
N ARG A 41 2.88 14.83 -3.03
CA ARG A 41 2.68 15.03 -4.48
C ARG A 41 3.93 14.68 -5.28
N ASP A 42 5.09 15.14 -4.84
CA ASP A 42 6.37 14.88 -5.49
C ASP A 42 6.67 13.36 -5.50
N LEU A 43 6.35 12.65 -4.41
CA LEU A 43 6.49 11.19 -4.32
C LEU A 43 5.62 10.49 -5.38
N LEU A 44 4.34 10.85 -5.49
CA LEU A 44 3.40 10.25 -6.44
C LEU A 44 3.79 10.53 -7.91
N LEU A 45 4.40 11.68 -8.18
CA LEU A 45 4.85 12.10 -9.50
C LEU A 45 6.26 11.61 -9.85
N ASN A 46 7.00 11.02 -8.93
CA ASN A 46 8.36 10.57 -9.18
C ASN A 46 8.36 9.28 -10.03
N PRO A 47 8.91 9.29 -11.25
CA PRO A 47 8.93 8.10 -12.11
C PRO A 47 9.86 6.98 -11.62
N SER A 48 10.71 7.25 -10.64
CA SER A 48 11.61 6.24 -10.05
C SER A 48 10.93 5.37 -9.00
N HIS A 49 9.71 5.74 -8.59
CA HIS A 49 8.95 4.95 -7.62
C HIS A 49 7.93 4.06 -8.33
N THR A 50 7.84 2.84 -7.88
CA THR A 50 6.79 1.89 -8.26
C THR A 50 5.84 1.75 -7.07
N PHE A 51 4.57 1.97 -7.31
CA PHE A 51 3.52 1.79 -6.31
C PHE A 51 2.85 0.45 -6.57
N VAL A 52 2.68 -0.33 -5.52
CA VAL A 52 2.11 -1.67 -5.59
C VAL A 52 0.87 -1.75 -4.68
N GLY A 53 0.01 -2.69 -4.97
CA GLY A 53 -1.17 -2.94 -4.14
C GLY A 53 -1.90 -4.20 -4.58
N ILE A 54 -2.95 -4.54 -3.86
CA ILE A 54 -3.84 -5.66 -4.17
C ILE A 54 -5.23 -5.09 -4.45
N TRP A 55 -5.85 -5.48 -5.59
CA TRP A 55 -7.16 -4.98 -6.02
C TRP A 55 -7.22 -3.45 -6.21
N ASN A 56 -6.14 -2.84 -6.66
CA ASN A 56 -5.92 -1.39 -6.72
C ASN A 56 -6.26 -0.72 -8.07
N SER A 57 -6.90 -1.42 -8.99
CA SER A 57 -7.14 -0.96 -10.37
C SER A 57 -7.90 0.38 -10.47
N ALA A 58 -8.73 0.72 -9.48
CA ALA A 58 -9.49 1.97 -9.46
C ALA A 58 -8.81 3.11 -8.67
N ASP A 59 -7.69 2.85 -7.98
CA ASP A 59 -7.18 3.79 -6.97
C ASP A 59 -6.53 5.02 -7.61
N ARG A 60 -5.86 4.87 -8.74
CA ARG A 60 -5.35 6.02 -9.50
C ARG A 60 -6.47 6.98 -9.91
N GLU A 61 -7.59 6.45 -10.38
CA GLU A 61 -8.73 7.27 -10.78
C GLU A 61 -9.40 7.92 -9.57
N LYS A 62 -9.52 7.21 -8.46
CA LYS A 62 -10.02 7.78 -7.20
C LYS A 62 -9.13 8.94 -6.71
N LEU A 63 -7.80 8.80 -6.80
CA LEU A 63 -6.85 9.85 -6.45
C LEU A 63 -7.03 11.08 -7.34
N LYS A 64 -7.11 10.88 -8.65
CA LYS A 64 -7.33 11.95 -9.62
C LYS A 64 -8.67 12.67 -9.42
N ASN A 65 -9.73 11.93 -9.12
CA ASN A 65 -11.08 12.48 -8.91
C ASN A 65 -11.31 12.95 -7.47
N SER A 66 -10.32 12.84 -6.58
CA SER A 66 -10.40 13.38 -5.23
C SER A 66 -10.46 14.91 -5.23
N MET A 67 -10.92 15.51 -4.12
CA MET A 67 -10.95 16.97 -3.96
C MET A 67 -9.58 17.65 -4.14
N HIS A 68 -8.50 16.89 -4.02
CA HIS A 68 -7.14 17.39 -4.18
C HIS A 68 -6.53 17.09 -5.55
N ALA A 69 -7.25 16.40 -6.43
CA ALA A 69 -6.82 16.05 -7.78
C ALA A 69 -5.37 15.53 -7.82
N LEU A 70 -5.11 14.42 -7.12
CA LEU A 70 -3.79 13.84 -7.04
C LEU A 70 -3.48 13.04 -8.30
N GLU A 71 -2.36 13.35 -8.92
CA GLU A 71 -1.86 12.62 -10.08
C GLU A 71 -0.72 11.67 -9.67
N MET A 72 -0.67 10.53 -10.34
CA MET A 72 0.43 9.56 -10.25
C MET A 72 1.14 9.49 -11.58
N LYS A 73 2.48 9.47 -11.56
CA LYS A 73 3.29 9.37 -12.78
C LYS A 73 3.19 8.00 -13.44
N ARG A 74 3.12 6.94 -12.65
CA ARG A 74 2.98 5.55 -13.09
C ARG A 74 1.66 4.97 -12.65
N ASP A 75 1.19 3.96 -13.33
CA ASP A 75 0.08 3.13 -12.87
C ASP A 75 0.50 2.32 -11.65
N LEU A 76 -0.47 2.04 -10.80
CA LEU A 76 -0.30 1.12 -9.68
C LEU A 76 -0.13 -0.30 -10.22
N GLU A 77 0.87 -1.01 -9.75
CA GLU A 77 1.04 -2.43 -10.07
C GLU A 77 0.16 -3.27 -9.14
N ASP A 78 -0.73 -4.05 -9.74
CA ASP A 78 -1.52 -5.02 -8.99
C ASP A 78 -0.68 -6.27 -8.77
N LEU A 79 -0.32 -6.51 -7.52
CA LEU A 79 0.54 -7.64 -7.13
C LEU A 79 -0.05 -9.00 -7.54
N ARG A 80 -1.38 -9.12 -7.68
CA ARG A 80 -2.04 -10.35 -8.11
C ARG A 80 -1.61 -10.79 -9.49
N LEU A 81 -1.27 -9.85 -10.38
CA LEU A 81 -0.83 -10.16 -11.74
C LEU A 81 0.52 -10.87 -11.77
N HIS A 82 1.30 -10.76 -10.71
CA HIS A 82 2.59 -11.43 -10.54
C HIS A 82 2.50 -12.75 -9.75
N LEU A 83 1.30 -13.18 -9.39
CA LEU A 83 1.09 -14.37 -8.54
C LEU A 83 0.62 -15.61 -9.33
N THR A 84 0.67 -15.54 -10.65
CA THR A 84 0.25 -16.58 -11.59
C THR A 84 1.41 -17.48 -12.01
N GLY A 85 2.25 -17.95 -11.11
CA GLY A 85 3.44 -18.72 -11.47
C GLY A 85 3.63 -20.00 -10.68
N ASP A 86 4.34 -20.96 -11.27
CA ASP A 86 4.55 -22.37 -10.96
C ASP A 86 5.15 -22.75 -9.59
N GLY A 87 4.98 -21.95 -8.58
CA GLY A 87 5.57 -22.21 -7.26
C GLY A 87 4.69 -22.99 -6.25
N GLY A 88 3.77 -23.82 -6.70
CA GLY A 88 3.01 -24.73 -5.79
C GLY A 88 1.90 -24.09 -4.97
N ALA A 89 1.68 -22.80 -5.06
CA ALA A 89 0.67 -22.04 -4.30
C ALA A 89 -0.60 -21.73 -5.12
N GLY A 90 -0.94 -22.48 -6.14
CA GLY A 90 -2.15 -22.26 -6.94
C GLY A 90 -2.23 -20.87 -7.59
N ASN A 91 -3.30 -20.62 -8.34
CA ASN A 91 -3.58 -19.28 -8.89
C ASN A 91 -4.12 -18.36 -7.77
N LEU A 92 -3.28 -17.47 -7.25
CA LEU A 92 -3.64 -16.51 -6.20
C LEU A 92 -4.28 -15.22 -6.76
N ALA A 93 -4.45 -15.08 -8.07
CA ALA A 93 -5.01 -13.86 -8.67
C ALA A 93 -6.44 -13.55 -8.20
N GLU A 94 -7.20 -14.57 -7.85
CA GLU A 94 -8.58 -14.45 -7.34
C GLU A 94 -8.67 -14.72 -5.82
N ALA A 95 -7.53 -14.91 -5.16
CA ALA A 95 -7.49 -15.19 -3.73
C ALA A 95 -7.81 -13.95 -2.90
N LYS A 96 -8.24 -14.18 -1.66
CA LYS A 96 -8.43 -13.09 -0.70
C LYS A 96 -7.09 -12.50 -0.26
N VAL A 97 -7.10 -11.25 0.20
CA VAL A 97 -5.89 -10.52 0.62
C VAL A 97 -5.12 -11.29 1.70
N ASP A 98 -5.80 -11.81 2.71
CA ASP A 98 -5.20 -12.60 3.80
C ASP A 98 -4.54 -13.90 3.30
N GLU A 99 -5.14 -14.56 2.31
CA GLU A 99 -4.58 -15.76 1.67
C GLU A 99 -3.32 -15.43 0.88
N ILE A 100 -3.33 -14.32 0.12
CA ILE A 100 -2.17 -13.80 -0.62
C ILE A 100 -1.03 -13.47 0.36
N ILE A 101 -1.34 -12.70 1.40
CA ILE A 101 -0.37 -12.32 2.42
C ILE A 101 0.27 -13.56 3.04
N ARG A 102 -0.55 -14.51 3.49
CA ARG A 102 -0.06 -15.75 4.11
C ARG A 102 0.84 -16.55 3.17
N ALA A 103 0.39 -16.73 1.92
CA ALA A 103 1.14 -17.52 0.94
C ALA A 103 2.49 -16.88 0.59
N ARG A 104 2.57 -15.55 0.54
CA ARG A 104 3.76 -14.84 0.07
C ARG A 104 4.69 -14.37 1.18
N THR A 105 4.18 -14.13 2.37
CA THR A 105 4.99 -13.62 3.50
C THR A 105 5.17 -14.64 4.62
N GLY A 106 4.26 -15.59 4.75
CA GLY A 106 4.13 -16.46 5.91
C GLY A 106 3.40 -15.80 7.09
N PHE A 107 3.04 -14.51 6.97
CA PHE A 107 2.32 -13.81 8.03
C PHE A 107 0.86 -14.28 8.08
N GLN A 108 0.32 -14.40 9.28
CA GLN A 108 -1.09 -14.61 9.51
C GLN A 108 -1.71 -13.27 9.88
N VAL A 109 -2.45 -12.70 8.95
CA VAL A 109 -3.14 -11.43 9.14
C VAL A 109 -4.64 -11.69 9.14
N GLU A 110 -5.31 -11.22 10.17
CA GLU A 110 -6.76 -11.31 10.24
C GLU A 110 -7.40 -10.10 9.55
N GLN A 111 -7.98 -10.32 8.38
CA GLN A 111 -8.74 -9.31 7.63
C GLN A 111 -10.16 -9.21 8.19
N LYS A 112 -10.32 -8.43 9.28
CA LYS A 112 -11.61 -8.21 9.92
C LYS A 112 -12.55 -7.43 9.01
N ARG A 113 -13.58 -8.12 8.51
CA ARG A 113 -14.57 -7.49 7.62
C ARG A 113 -15.23 -6.28 8.29
N GLU A 114 -15.48 -6.33 9.58
CA GLU A 114 -16.07 -5.25 10.36
C GLU A 114 -15.20 -3.98 10.33
N LEU A 115 -13.90 -4.11 10.30
CA LEU A 115 -12.97 -2.97 10.17
C LEU A 115 -12.93 -2.47 8.73
N ARG A 116 -12.82 -3.37 7.75
CA ARG A 116 -12.81 -2.99 6.34
C ARG A 116 -14.08 -2.21 5.96
N ASP A 117 -15.24 -2.69 6.37
CA ASP A 117 -16.55 -2.13 6.04
C ASP A 117 -17.00 -1.03 7.05
N SER A 118 -16.13 -0.67 8.01
CA SER A 118 -16.41 0.35 9.02
C SER A 118 -16.45 1.76 8.43
N ASN A 119 -16.93 2.73 9.21
CA ASN A 119 -16.99 4.12 8.76
C ASN A 119 -15.60 4.79 8.82
N TRP A 120 -14.92 4.86 7.68
CA TRP A 120 -13.64 5.54 7.52
C TRP A 120 -13.77 7.07 7.41
N ASN A 121 -15.00 7.61 7.34
CA ASN A 121 -15.28 9.04 7.30
C ASN A 121 -15.47 9.68 8.68
N ASN A 122 -15.28 8.95 9.77
CA ASN A 122 -15.30 9.51 11.12
C ASN A 122 -14.26 10.63 11.29
N ASP A 123 -14.48 11.57 12.21
CA ASP A 123 -13.52 12.64 12.49
C ASP A 123 -12.16 12.09 12.92
N SER A 124 -12.16 11.02 13.69
CA SER A 124 -10.95 10.29 14.08
C SER A 124 -11.09 8.81 13.70
N LEU A 125 -10.01 8.22 13.20
CA LEU A 125 -9.93 6.77 13.03
C LEU A 125 -9.61 6.11 14.37
N SER A 126 -10.19 4.95 14.62
CA SER A 126 -9.79 4.13 15.75
C SER A 126 -8.36 3.59 15.56
N LEU A 127 -7.72 3.23 16.66
CA LEU A 127 -6.39 2.59 16.60
C LEU A 127 -6.43 1.28 15.79
N GLU A 128 -7.54 0.57 15.84
CA GLU A 128 -7.74 -0.67 15.07
C GLU A 128 -7.85 -0.41 13.58
N GLN A 129 -8.55 0.67 13.16
CA GLN A 129 -8.57 1.09 11.76
C GLN A 129 -7.18 1.49 11.25
N ILE A 130 -6.44 2.29 12.04
CA ILE A 130 -5.08 2.70 11.68
C ILE A 130 -4.16 1.47 11.56
N ARG A 131 -4.25 0.52 12.48
CA ARG A 131 -3.47 -0.73 12.42
C ARG A 131 -3.86 -1.57 11.22
N TYR A 132 -5.16 -1.69 10.94
CA TYR A 132 -5.65 -2.43 9.78
C TYR A 132 -5.03 -1.91 8.49
N ALA A 133 -5.15 -0.59 8.23
CA ALA A 133 -4.58 0.05 7.06
C ALA A 133 -3.05 -0.10 7.00
N GLY A 134 -2.35 0.14 8.12
CA GLY A 134 -0.90 0.02 8.17
C GLY A 134 -0.38 -1.40 7.94
N VAL A 135 -1.10 -2.43 8.44
CA VAL A 135 -0.74 -3.83 8.20
C VAL A 135 -0.93 -4.20 6.74
N ASP A 136 -2.02 -3.76 6.10
CA ASP A 136 -2.26 -3.99 4.68
C ASP A 136 -1.14 -3.41 3.82
N ALA A 137 -0.85 -2.12 3.98
CA ALA A 137 0.20 -1.44 3.25
C ALA A 137 1.59 -2.08 3.47
N TYR A 138 1.91 -2.47 4.69
CA TYR A 138 3.17 -3.15 5.00
C TYR A 138 3.28 -4.52 4.32
N CYS A 139 2.22 -5.31 4.36
CA CYS A 139 2.21 -6.62 3.73
C CYS A 139 2.34 -6.52 2.20
N GLU A 140 1.62 -5.61 1.57
CA GLU A 140 1.71 -5.35 0.14
C GLU A 140 3.11 -4.89 -0.27
N PHE A 141 3.72 -4.01 0.51
CA PHE A 141 5.09 -3.58 0.31
C PHE A 141 6.10 -4.76 0.39
N VAL A 142 5.99 -5.63 1.41
CA VAL A 142 6.86 -6.80 1.56
C VAL A 142 6.70 -7.77 0.38
N ILE A 143 5.48 -7.98 -0.08
CA ILE A 143 5.20 -8.83 -1.26
C ILE A 143 5.84 -8.20 -2.50
N GLY A 144 5.67 -6.89 -2.72
CA GLY A 144 6.25 -6.17 -3.85
C GLY A 144 7.78 -6.28 -3.90
N ILE A 145 8.46 -6.15 -2.75
CA ILE A 145 9.92 -6.33 -2.68
C ILE A 145 10.33 -7.75 -3.06
N ARG A 146 9.59 -8.77 -2.61
CA ARG A 146 9.91 -10.17 -2.94
C ARG A 146 9.75 -10.45 -4.43
N ILE A 147 8.64 -10.01 -5.03
CA ILE A 147 8.42 -10.13 -6.47
C ILE A 147 9.53 -9.41 -7.26
N GLY A 148 9.91 -8.21 -6.86
CA GLY A 148 10.99 -7.46 -7.51
C GLY A 148 12.34 -8.19 -7.45
N LYS A 149 12.66 -8.85 -6.33
CA LYS A 149 13.87 -9.66 -6.20
C LYS A 149 13.84 -10.92 -7.05
N ASP A 150 12.70 -11.61 -7.10
CA ASP A 150 12.53 -12.83 -7.90
C ASP A 150 12.72 -12.52 -9.39
N ASN A 151 12.20 -11.40 -9.87
CA ASN A 151 12.35 -10.93 -11.26
C ASN A 151 13.80 -10.49 -11.61
N MET A 152 14.62 -10.15 -10.63
CA MET A 152 16.04 -9.78 -10.86
C MET A 152 16.96 -11.00 -10.89
N THR A 153 16.50 -12.16 -10.43
CA THR A 153 17.29 -13.41 -10.35
C THR A 153 16.93 -14.43 -11.42
N ALA A 154 15.92 -14.13 -12.23
CA ALA A 154 15.48 -14.94 -13.36
C ALA A 154 16.03 -14.40 -14.70
#